data_8f80e23a98b6f733f0718472c682310b
#
_entry.id   8f80e23a98b6f733f0718472c682310b
#
_cell.length_a   1.000
_cell.length_b   1.000
_cell.length_c   1.000
_cell.angle_alpha   90.00
_cell.angle_beta   90.00
_cell.angle_gamma   90.00
#
_symmetry.space_group_name_H-M   'P 1'
#
loop_
_entity.id
_entity.type
_entity.pdbx_description
1 polymer ?
#
loop_
_entity_poly.entity_id
_entity_poly.type
_entity_poly.pdbx_seq_one_letter_code
_entity_poly.pdbx_strand_id
1 'polypeptide(L)'
;MAVQTEKIKVFNLLEMKKLIILCAAIISLASCVEKKNSFFVQISDPQLGFMNLSADYSPEAELFSKAIAQVNAMDPEFVVLTGDFIQWRTDTSALAAFDSLRTFFDKDTPAYYLPGNHDVGNDAQAWEVEAFVKRYGHDRFVHKGKDYTVIGFNTSVIKAQTEAEAAEYAWLEGQLAQADKDKPIILAAHFPIFTVTPDEPETYENLPLPMREKYMALFEKYGVDTYLAGHQHKCMGAKHNGIDYVIASALGRQLGDDIHGYTIVTVENGRVLTEYMGVEDKSNN
;
A
#
# COMPACT_ATOMS: atom_id res chain seq x y z
N MET A 1 16.22 -10.50 85.83
CA MET A 1 15.30 -10.23 84.72
C MET A 1 15.94 -9.13 83.83
N ALA A 2 16.53 -9.51 82.73
CA ALA A 2 17.15 -8.57 81.79
C ALA A 2 16.17 -8.29 80.60
N VAL A 3 15.81 -7.02 80.46
CA VAL A 3 14.92 -6.58 79.41
C VAL A 3 15.80 -6.33 78.14
N GLN A 4 15.57 -7.13 77.15
CA GLN A 4 16.20 -7.02 75.87
C GLN A 4 15.48 -5.93 75.01
N THR A 5 16.14 -4.78 74.79
CA THR A 5 15.66 -3.70 73.92
C THR A 5 16.01 -4.01 72.47
N GLU A 6 15.03 -4.35 71.64
CA GLU A 6 15.18 -4.43 70.20
C GLU A 6 15.47 -3.05 69.64
N LYS A 7 16.58 -2.94 68.91
CA LYS A 7 16.92 -1.75 68.12
C LYS A 7 16.16 -1.77 66.79
N ILE A 8 15.12 -0.97 66.69
CA ILE A 8 14.46 -0.69 65.40
C ILE A 8 15.48 0.06 64.53
N LYS A 9 15.90 -0.58 63.42
CA LYS A 9 16.72 0.09 62.39
C LYS A 9 15.89 1.17 61.71
N VAL A 10 16.14 2.44 62.04
CA VAL A 10 15.62 3.57 61.27
C VAL A 10 16.28 3.54 59.93
N PHE A 11 15.53 3.20 58.88
CA PHE A 11 16.00 3.26 57.51
C PHE A 11 16.29 4.72 57.14
N ASN A 12 17.54 4.99 56.74
CA ASN A 12 18.00 6.35 56.45
C ASN A 12 17.24 6.89 55.25
N LEU A 13 16.68 8.09 55.34
CA LEU A 13 15.91 8.78 54.28
C LEU A 13 16.71 8.89 52.96
N LEU A 14 18.05 8.85 53.04
CA LEU A 14 18.94 8.85 51.87
C LEU A 14 18.91 7.51 51.11
N GLU A 15 18.80 6.39 51.77
CA GLU A 15 18.68 5.05 51.16
C GLU A 15 17.29 4.84 50.54
N MET A 16 16.23 5.37 51.16
CA MET A 16 14.90 5.41 50.55
C MET A 16 14.86 6.26 49.29
N LYS A 17 15.51 7.43 49.24
CA LYS A 17 15.62 8.26 48.03
C LYS A 17 16.38 7.56 46.95
N LYS A 18 17.46 6.84 47.22
CA LYS A 18 18.20 6.04 46.24
C LYS A 18 17.37 4.89 45.65
N LEU A 19 16.57 4.22 46.49
CA LEU A 19 15.69 3.13 46.08
C LEU A 19 14.56 3.66 45.19
N ILE A 20 13.95 4.81 45.51
CA ILE A 20 12.92 5.46 44.70
C ILE A 20 13.48 5.93 43.36
N ILE A 21 14.71 6.51 43.31
CA ILE A 21 15.36 6.93 42.07
C ILE A 21 15.71 5.71 41.23
N LEU A 22 16.15 4.60 41.82
CA LEU A 22 16.46 3.38 41.09
C LEU A 22 15.18 2.73 40.55
N CYS A 23 14.06 2.69 41.30
CA CYS A 23 12.77 2.24 40.76
C CYS A 23 12.21 3.14 39.70
N ALA A 24 12.34 4.47 39.79
CA ALA A 24 11.92 5.41 38.76
C ALA A 24 12.77 5.29 37.49
N ALA A 25 14.08 5.01 37.59
CA ALA A 25 14.96 4.75 36.47
C ALA A 25 14.65 3.40 35.78
N ILE A 26 14.25 2.39 36.53
CA ILE A 26 13.82 1.09 35.95
C ILE A 26 12.45 1.20 35.28
N ILE A 27 11.54 2.01 35.82
CA ILE A 27 10.24 2.28 35.19
C ILE A 27 10.38 3.11 33.91
N SER A 28 11.34 4.05 33.87
CA SER A 28 11.63 4.83 32.65
C SER A 28 12.39 4.05 31.56
N LEU A 29 13.02 2.91 31.90
CA LEU A 29 13.65 1.99 30.93
C LEU A 29 12.70 0.88 30.46
N ALA A 30 11.55 0.73 31.14
CA ALA A 30 10.46 -0.15 30.74
C ALA A 30 9.35 0.59 29.96
N SER A 31 9.64 1.73 29.34
CA SER A 31 8.88 2.12 28.16
C SER A 31 9.18 1.04 27.12
N CYS A 32 8.36 -0.01 27.06
CA CYS A 32 8.18 -0.75 25.83
C CYS A 32 8.02 0.30 24.74
N VAL A 33 9.03 0.51 23.94
CA VAL A 33 8.83 1.00 22.59
C VAL A 33 7.96 -0.11 22.00
N GLU A 34 6.64 0.07 22.01
CA GLU A 34 5.76 -0.73 21.19
C GLU A 34 6.43 -0.68 19.82
N LYS A 35 6.89 -1.83 19.34
CA LYS A 35 7.45 -1.95 18.01
C LYS A 35 6.29 -1.59 17.10
N LYS A 36 6.21 -0.32 16.66
CA LYS A 36 5.18 0.13 15.71
C LYS A 36 5.32 -0.83 14.55
N ASN A 37 4.33 -1.68 14.32
CA ASN A 37 4.38 -2.64 13.22
C ASN A 37 4.58 -1.84 11.94
N SER A 38 5.57 -2.22 11.15
CA SER A 38 5.80 -1.60 9.86
C SER A 38 4.68 -2.04 8.93
N PHE A 39 3.72 -1.16 8.66
CA PHE A 39 2.62 -1.43 7.74
C PHE A 39 2.28 -0.21 6.91
N PHE A 40 1.74 -0.46 5.74
CA PHE A 40 1.17 0.55 4.84
C PHE A 40 -0.17 0.07 4.30
N VAL A 41 -0.89 0.95 3.64
CA VAL A 41 -2.19 0.64 3.07
C VAL A 41 -2.14 0.78 1.55
N GLN A 42 -2.67 -0.23 0.84
CA GLN A 42 -2.97 -0.16 -0.58
C GLN A 42 -4.47 0.10 -0.76
N ILE A 43 -4.80 1.17 -1.47
CA ILE A 43 -6.14 1.47 -1.95
C ILE A 43 -6.14 1.31 -3.47
N SER A 44 -7.04 0.51 -4.02
CA SER A 44 -7.14 0.30 -5.46
C SER A 44 -8.52 0.69 -5.98
N ASP A 45 -8.56 1.22 -7.18
CA ASP A 45 -9.78 1.40 -7.97
C ASP A 45 -10.92 2.13 -7.21
N PRO A 46 -10.67 3.32 -6.61
CA PRO A 46 -11.77 4.13 -6.08
C PRO A 46 -12.75 4.56 -7.17
N GLN A 47 -12.32 4.72 -8.35
CA GLN A 47 -12.98 4.82 -9.67
C GLN A 47 -14.31 5.57 -9.63
N LEU A 48 -14.25 6.84 -9.19
CA LEU A 48 -15.40 7.71 -9.07
C LEU A 48 -16.19 7.80 -10.39
N GLY A 49 -17.49 7.44 -10.32
CA GLY A 49 -18.40 7.42 -11.46
C GLY A 49 -18.60 6.05 -12.12
N PHE A 50 -18.04 4.97 -11.58
CA PHE A 50 -18.19 3.63 -12.15
C PHE A 50 -19.46 2.91 -11.67
N MET A 51 -19.90 3.07 -10.43
CA MET A 51 -21.06 2.34 -9.89
C MET A 51 -22.32 2.56 -10.70
N ASN A 52 -22.58 3.81 -11.05
CA ASN A 52 -23.79 4.19 -11.77
C ASN A 52 -23.57 4.42 -13.27
N LEU A 53 -22.32 4.37 -13.74
CA LEU A 53 -21.91 4.73 -15.11
C LEU A 53 -22.48 6.11 -15.53
N SER A 54 -22.55 7.04 -14.59
CA SER A 54 -23.16 8.36 -14.73
C SER A 54 -22.27 9.45 -14.14
N ALA A 55 -22.68 10.70 -14.26
CA ALA A 55 -22.01 11.83 -13.60
C ALA A 55 -22.18 11.83 -12.06
N ASP A 56 -22.98 10.93 -11.50
CA ASP A 56 -23.13 10.77 -10.05
C ASP A 56 -22.06 9.81 -9.54
N TYR A 57 -21.03 10.37 -8.95
CA TYR A 57 -19.94 9.66 -8.27
C TYR A 57 -20.05 9.68 -6.73
N SER A 58 -21.19 10.10 -6.21
CA SER A 58 -21.39 10.25 -4.76
C SER A 58 -21.15 8.97 -3.97
N PRO A 59 -21.57 7.77 -4.44
CA PRO A 59 -21.32 6.53 -3.68
C PRO A 59 -19.83 6.22 -3.51
N GLU A 60 -19.04 6.33 -4.58
CA GLU A 60 -17.60 6.07 -4.53
C GLU A 60 -16.87 7.14 -3.72
N ALA A 61 -17.30 8.41 -3.83
CA ALA A 61 -16.76 9.50 -3.04
C ALA A 61 -17.00 9.30 -1.53
N GLU A 62 -18.17 8.79 -1.16
CA GLU A 62 -18.48 8.44 0.24
C GLU A 62 -17.58 7.29 0.73
N LEU A 63 -17.44 6.22 -0.05
CA LEU A 63 -16.56 5.10 0.29
C LEU A 63 -15.11 5.56 0.43
N PHE A 64 -14.63 6.40 -0.49
CA PHE A 64 -13.27 6.91 -0.41
C PHE A 64 -13.06 7.80 0.82
N SER A 65 -14.02 8.64 1.18
CA SER A 65 -13.99 9.44 2.41
C SER A 65 -13.93 8.56 3.67
N LYS A 66 -14.73 7.48 3.73
CA LYS A 66 -14.72 6.53 4.83
C LYS A 66 -13.37 5.79 4.91
N ALA A 67 -12.85 5.34 3.77
CA ALA A 67 -11.54 4.67 3.71
C ALA A 67 -10.44 5.60 4.24
N ILE A 68 -10.39 6.86 3.79
CA ILE A 68 -9.42 7.85 4.27
C ILE A 68 -9.51 8.03 5.79
N ALA A 69 -10.74 8.17 6.33
CA ALA A 69 -10.93 8.33 7.78
C ALA A 69 -10.44 7.11 8.58
N GLN A 70 -10.70 5.89 8.08
CA GLN A 70 -10.21 4.65 8.72
C GLN A 70 -8.69 4.53 8.63
N VAL A 71 -8.12 4.84 7.47
CA VAL A 71 -6.67 4.80 7.23
C VAL A 71 -5.94 5.80 8.13
N ASN A 72 -6.43 7.04 8.22
CA ASN A 72 -5.85 8.04 9.12
C ASN A 72 -5.88 7.58 10.59
N ALA A 73 -6.99 6.94 11.02
CA ALA A 73 -7.11 6.42 12.39
C ALA A 73 -6.12 5.28 12.70
N MET A 74 -5.64 4.55 11.69
CA MET A 74 -4.65 3.49 11.85
C MET A 74 -3.20 4.00 11.88
N ASP A 75 -2.93 5.21 11.38
CA ASP A 75 -1.60 5.83 11.32
C ASP A 75 -0.55 4.95 10.58
N PRO A 76 -0.77 4.57 9.29
CA PRO A 76 0.18 3.78 8.52
C PRO A 76 1.46 4.57 8.20
N GLU A 77 2.54 3.87 7.83
CA GLU A 77 3.77 4.55 7.37
C GLU A 77 3.54 5.36 6.09
N PHE A 78 2.69 4.88 5.19
CA PHE A 78 2.25 5.57 3.98
C PHE A 78 1.01 4.89 3.39
N VAL A 79 0.45 5.51 2.37
CA VAL A 79 -0.63 4.96 1.55
C VAL A 79 -0.16 4.88 0.11
N VAL A 80 -0.49 3.80 -0.61
CA VAL A 80 -0.34 3.72 -2.06
C VAL A 80 -1.71 3.54 -2.71
N LEU A 81 -2.00 4.39 -3.69
CA LEU A 81 -3.16 4.24 -4.54
C LEU A 81 -2.72 3.60 -5.86
N THR A 82 -3.26 2.42 -6.16
CA THR A 82 -2.81 1.59 -7.30
C THR A 82 -3.70 1.77 -8.54
N GLY A 83 -4.04 3.01 -8.84
CA GLY A 83 -4.67 3.41 -10.12
C GLY A 83 -6.20 3.40 -10.12
N ASP A 84 -6.72 3.83 -11.27
CA ASP A 84 -8.14 3.97 -11.59
C ASP A 84 -8.89 4.84 -10.57
N PHE A 85 -8.49 6.13 -10.51
CA PHE A 85 -9.06 7.07 -9.55
C PHE A 85 -10.46 7.55 -9.94
N ILE A 86 -10.71 7.64 -11.24
CA ILE A 86 -11.99 8.05 -11.82
C ILE A 86 -12.37 7.16 -12.99
N GLN A 87 -13.66 7.02 -13.28
CA GLN A 87 -14.14 6.18 -14.38
C GLN A 87 -13.78 6.76 -15.76
N TRP A 88 -13.97 8.06 -15.92
CA TRP A 88 -13.74 8.74 -17.20
C TRP A 88 -12.71 9.85 -17.04
N ARG A 89 -11.51 9.69 -17.57
CA ARG A 89 -10.42 10.68 -17.48
C ARG A 89 -10.76 12.08 -18.01
N THR A 90 -11.84 12.18 -18.79
CA THR A 90 -12.38 13.45 -19.28
C THR A 90 -13.40 14.08 -18.34
N ASP A 91 -13.84 13.37 -17.29
CA ASP A 91 -14.74 13.92 -16.28
C ASP A 91 -13.98 14.79 -15.28
N THR A 92 -13.95 16.10 -15.60
CA THR A 92 -13.24 17.08 -14.78
C THR A 92 -13.89 17.26 -13.40
N SER A 93 -15.18 16.93 -13.24
CA SER A 93 -15.87 17.05 -11.95
C SER A 93 -15.51 15.91 -11.01
N ALA A 94 -15.50 14.66 -11.49
CA ALA A 94 -15.04 13.51 -10.74
C ALA A 94 -13.55 13.65 -10.37
N LEU A 95 -12.74 14.15 -11.30
CA LEU A 95 -11.31 14.40 -11.08
C LEU A 95 -11.08 15.47 -10.01
N ALA A 96 -11.86 16.56 -10.02
CA ALA A 96 -11.79 17.59 -8.97
C ALA A 96 -12.26 17.07 -7.61
N ALA A 97 -13.29 16.20 -7.59
CA ALA A 97 -13.76 15.56 -6.38
C ALA A 97 -12.69 14.62 -5.79
N PHE A 98 -12.06 13.78 -6.62
CA PHE A 98 -10.95 12.93 -6.18
C PHE A 98 -9.80 13.77 -5.61
N ASP A 99 -9.38 14.84 -6.32
CA ASP A 99 -8.34 15.75 -5.84
C ASP A 99 -8.67 16.43 -4.51
N SER A 100 -9.94 16.77 -4.29
CA SER A 100 -10.40 17.31 -3.01
C SER A 100 -10.32 16.26 -1.91
N LEU A 101 -10.85 15.05 -2.16
CA LEU A 101 -10.90 13.97 -1.19
C LEU A 101 -9.51 13.52 -0.74
N ARG A 102 -8.57 13.34 -1.67
CA ARG A 102 -7.21 12.92 -1.32
C ARG A 102 -6.46 13.90 -0.40
N THR A 103 -6.92 15.17 -0.30
CA THR A 103 -6.34 16.12 0.65
C THR A 103 -6.71 15.85 2.11
N PHE A 104 -7.65 14.93 2.36
CA PHE A 104 -8.04 14.51 3.72
C PHE A 104 -7.14 13.40 4.30
N PHE A 105 -6.21 12.84 3.54
CA PHE A 105 -5.15 12.05 4.15
C PHE A 105 -4.35 12.92 5.12
N ASP A 106 -3.92 12.33 6.22
CA ASP A 106 -3.09 13.02 7.20
C ASP A 106 -1.80 13.53 6.54
N LYS A 107 -1.43 14.77 6.86
CA LYS A 107 -0.29 15.45 6.21
C LYS A 107 1.05 14.79 6.50
N ASP A 108 1.15 14.06 7.60
CA ASP A 108 2.35 13.35 8.02
C ASP A 108 2.43 11.93 7.43
N THR A 109 1.34 11.46 6.79
CA THR A 109 1.29 10.18 6.09
C THR A 109 1.52 10.39 4.59
N PRO A 110 2.69 9.99 4.04
CA PRO A 110 2.92 10.08 2.60
C PRO A 110 1.89 9.30 1.80
N ALA A 111 1.39 9.86 0.71
CA ALA A 111 0.50 9.18 -0.23
C ALA A 111 1.15 9.11 -1.61
N TYR A 112 1.29 7.88 -2.14
CA TYR A 112 1.84 7.61 -3.46
C TYR A 112 0.72 7.25 -4.44
N TYR A 113 0.84 7.72 -5.67
CA TYR A 113 -0.17 7.57 -6.71
C TYR A 113 0.44 6.87 -7.91
N LEU A 114 -0.13 5.73 -8.32
CA LEU A 114 0.25 5.01 -9.53
C LEU A 114 -0.90 5.08 -10.54
N PRO A 115 -0.62 5.23 -11.83
CA PRO A 115 -1.70 5.33 -12.81
C PRO A 115 -2.31 3.96 -13.14
N GLY A 116 -3.64 3.94 -13.27
CA GLY A 116 -4.37 2.88 -13.93
C GLY A 116 -4.76 3.28 -15.37
N ASN A 117 -5.41 2.38 -16.09
CA ASN A 117 -5.82 2.64 -17.47
C ASN A 117 -6.96 3.66 -17.57
N HIS A 118 -7.75 3.86 -16.54
CA HIS A 118 -8.75 4.92 -16.51
C HIS A 118 -8.14 6.30 -16.24
N ASP A 119 -6.90 6.35 -15.73
CA ASP A 119 -6.17 7.60 -15.48
C ASP A 119 -5.39 8.07 -16.71
N VAL A 120 -4.73 7.14 -17.43
CA VAL A 120 -3.81 7.46 -18.56
C VAL A 120 -4.20 6.81 -19.88
N GLY A 121 -5.42 6.25 -19.99
CA GLY A 121 -5.89 5.56 -21.19
C GLY A 121 -5.33 4.15 -21.35
N ASN A 122 -6.04 3.29 -22.12
CA ASN A 122 -5.58 1.94 -22.41
C ASN A 122 -4.32 1.91 -23.29
N ASP A 123 -4.06 2.98 -24.02
CA ASP A 123 -2.90 3.16 -24.90
C ASP A 123 -1.77 3.96 -24.23
N ALA A 124 -1.98 4.45 -23.02
CA ALA A 124 -1.03 5.16 -22.17
C ALA A 124 -0.15 6.15 -22.95
N GLN A 125 -0.80 7.06 -23.71
CA GLN A 125 -0.12 8.05 -24.50
C GLN A 125 0.80 8.94 -23.64
N ALA A 126 1.96 9.32 -24.18
CA ALA A 126 2.96 10.09 -23.44
C ALA A 126 2.39 11.35 -22.78
N TRP A 127 1.51 12.08 -23.48
CA TRP A 127 0.88 13.29 -22.96
C TRP A 127 -0.09 13.01 -21.78
N GLU A 128 -0.71 11.83 -21.72
CA GLU A 128 -1.59 11.41 -20.61
C GLU A 128 -0.77 11.07 -19.37
N VAL A 129 0.34 10.33 -19.56
CA VAL A 129 1.29 10.05 -18.49
C VAL A 129 1.93 11.34 -17.95
N GLU A 130 2.32 12.27 -18.85
CA GLU A 130 2.83 13.59 -18.45
C GLU A 130 1.78 14.41 -17.66
N ALA A 131 0.51 14.35 -18.07
CA ALA A 131 -0.59 15.01 -17.35
C ALA A 131 -0.79 14.41 -15.95
N PHE A 132 -0.69 13.08 -15.84
CA PHE A 132 -0.74 12.38 -14.56
C PHE A 132 0.43 12.81 -13.65
N VAL A 133 1.66 12.76 -14.14
CA VAL A 133 2.85 13.20 -13.39
C VAL A 133 2.74 14.67 -12.97
N LYS A 134 2.25 15.54 -13.85
CA LYS A 134 2.02 16.95 -13.50
C LYS A 134 1.03 17.13 -12.35
N ARG A 135 0.01 16.26 -12.27
CA ARG A 135 -1.05 16.33 -11.23
C ARG A 135 -0.62 15.72 -9.91
N TYR A 136 0.03 14.56 -9.93
CA TYR A 136 0.35 13.77 -8.75
C TYR A 136 1.84 13.82 -8.36
N GLY A 137 2.68 14.44 -9.17
CA GLY A 137 4.12 14.61 -8.93
C GLY A 137 4.99 13.46 -9.40
N HIS A 138 4.40 12.28 -9.64
CA HIS A 138 5.11 11.06 -10.05
C HIS A 138 4.13 10.05 -10.65
N ASP A 139 4.63 9.07 -11.41
CA ASP A 139 3.92 7.86 -11.87
C ASP A 139 4.60 6.57 -11.37
N ARG A 140 5.65 6.73 -10.56
CA ARG A 140 6.45 5.66 -9.94
C ARG A 140 7.16 6.20 -8.70
N PHE A 141 7.47 5.34 -7.73
CA PHE A 141 8.10 5.76 -6.48
C PHE A 141 8.96 4.65 -5.86
N VAL A 142 9.81 5.02 -4.92
CA VAL A 142 10.50 4.10 -4.00
C VAL A 142 10.28 4.57 -2.58
N HIS A 143 9.72 3.70 -1.75
CA HIS A 143 9.64 3.89 -0.31
C HIS A 143 10.59 2.92 0.38
N LYS A 144 11.55 3.45 1.13
CA LYS A 144 12.49 2.67 1.93
C LYS A 144 12.04 2.71 3.38
N GLY A 145 11.27 1.70 3.77
CA GLY A 145 10.92 1.46 5.17
C GLY A 145 12.12 0.96 5.97
N LYS A 146 11.95 0.87 7.29
CA LYS A 146 13.00 0.35 8.16
C LYS A 146 13.36 -1.10 7.84
N ASP A 147 12.35 -1.93 7.60
CA ASP A 147 12.49 -3.39 7.49
C ASP A 147 12.08 -3.93 6.10
N TYR A 148 11.83 -3.06 5.10
CA TYR A 148 11.39 -3.43 3.74
C TYR A 148 11.64 -2.31 2.73
N THR A 149 11.48 -2.63 1.43
CA THR A 149 11.45 -1.64 0.35
C THR A 149 10.19 -1.85 -0.49
N VAL A 150 9.46 -0.77 -0.78
CA VAL A 150 8.35 -0.78 -1.75
C VAL A 150 8.75 0.02 -2.98
N ILE A 151 8.55 -0.58 -4.16
CA ILE A 151 8.80 0.07 -5.45
C ILE A 151 7.48 0.07 -6.22
N GLY A 152 6.90 1.25 -6.41
CA GLY A 152 5.74 1.44 -7.28
C GLY A 152 6.16 1.81 -8.68
N PHE A 153 5.50 1.27 -9.72
CA PHE A 153 5.85 1.51 -11.10
C PHE A 153 4.64 1.49 -12.04
N ASN A 154 4.81 2.08 -13.23
CA ASN A 154 3.72 2.33 -14.16
C ASN A 154 3.50 1.15 -15.12
N THR A 155 2.58 0.24 -14.76
CA THR A 155 2.22 -0.89 -15.63
C THR A 155 1.34 -0.52 -16.82
N SER A 156 0.76 0.68 -16.87
CA SER A 156 -0.04 1.10 -18.03
C SER A 156 0.81 1.22 -19.30
N VAL A 157 2.04 1.78 -19.19
CA VAL A 157 2.97 1.85 -20.33
C VAL A 157 3.49 0.47 -20.77
N ILE A 158 3.55 -0.48 -19.84
CA ILE A 158 3.96 -1.87 -20.09
C ILE A 158 2.81 -2.63 -20.78
N LYS A 159 1.59 -2.50 -20.28
CA LYS A 159 0.38 -3.10 -20.86
C LYS A 159 0.17 -2.64 -22.28
N ALA A 160 0.31 -1.33 -22.54
CA ALA A 160 0.17 -0.72 -23.84
C ALA A 160 1.40 -0.91 -24.75
N GLN A 161 2.50 -1.45 -24.23
CA GLN A 161 3.76 -1.65 -24.95
C GLN A 161 4.25 -0.36 -25.67
N THR A 162 4.17 0.77 -24.95
CA THR A 162 4.57 2.08 -25.49
C THR A 162 6.10 2.19 -25.58
N GLU A 163 6.59 3.24 -26.27
CA GLU A 163 8.03 3.54 -26.32
C GLU A 163 8.62 3.81 -24.92
N ALA A 164 7.79 4.21 -23.94
CA ALA A 164 8.22 4.44 -22.57
C ALA A 164 8.52 3.14 -21.77
N GLU A 165 8.06 1.97 -22.25
CA GLU A 165 8.25 0.69 -21.58
C GLU A 165 9.73 0.37 -21.30
N ALA A 166 10.61 0.62 -22.27
CA ALA A 166 12.04 0.35 -22.11
C ALA A 166 12.68 1.21 -21.02
N ALA A 167 12.24 2.46 -20.88
CA ALA A 167 12.71 3.37 -19.84
C ALA A 167 12.14 2.97 -18.47
N GLU A 168 10.89 2.50 -18.42
CA GLU A 168 10.26 1.97 -17.21
C GLU A 168 10.98 0.72 -16.70
N TYR A 169 11.27 -0.23 -17.60
CA TYR A 169 12.04 -1.42 -17.29
C TYR A 169 13.42 -1.08 -16.72
N ALA A 170 14.18 -0.22 -17.42
CA ALA A 170 15.52 0.17 -16.98
C ALA A 170 15.51 0.89 -15.62
N TRP A 171 14.50 1.73 -15.37
CA TRP A 171 14.34 2.38 -14.08
C TRP A 171 14.04 1.36 -12.98
N LEU A 172 13.06 0.46 -13.21
CA LEU A 172 12.69 -0.58 -12.23
C LEU A 172 13.89 -1.49 -11.91
N GLU A 173 14.61 -1.96 -12.92
CA GLU A 173 15.82 -2.77 -12.74
C GLU A 173 16.87 -2.02 -11.90
N GLY A 174 17.06 -0.73 -12.17
CA GLY A 174 17.98 0.11 -11.39
C GLY A 174 17.57 0.26 -9.93
N GLN A 175 16.27 0.34 -9.62
CA GLN A 175 15.79 0.40 -8.24
C GLN A 175 15.93 -0.95 -7.54
N LEU A 176 15.56 -2.05 -8.20
CA LEU A 176 15.72 -3.41 -7.69
C LEU A 176 17.18 -3.75 -7.40
N ALA A 177 18.12 -3.30 -8.24
CA ALA A 177 19.54 -3.49 -8.03
C ALA A 177 20.09 -2.76 -6.79
N GLN A 178 19.43 -1.68 -6.35
CA GLN A 178 19.78 -0.86 -5.19
C GLN A 178 19.03 -1.27 -3.92
N ALA A 179 18.02 -2.14 -4.03
CA ALA A 179 17.26 -2.61 -2.88
C ALA A 179 18.13 -3.49 -1.96
N ASP A 180 17.86 -3.42 -0.66
CA ASP A 180 18.49 -4.25 0.35
C ASP A 180 17.90 -5.66 0.25
N LYS A 181 18.73 -6.62 -0.19
CA LYS A 181 18.30 -8.02 -0.42
C LYS A 181 18.07 -8.82 0.87
N ASP A 182 18.48 -8.29 2.01
CA ASP A 182 18.22 -8.91 3.31
C ASP A 182 16.84 -8.52 3.88
N LYS A 183 16.09 -7.69 3.13
CA LYS A 183 14.76 -7.20 3.50
C LYS A 183 13.75 -7.49 2.39
N PRO A 184 12.47 -7.71 2.74
CA PRO A 184 11.44 -7.88 1.75
C PRO A 184 11.39 -6.74 0.72
N ILE A 185 11.29 -7.12 -0.55
CA ILE A 185 11.08 -6.23 -1.69
C ILE A 185 9.66 -6.41 -2.17
N ILE A 186 8.86 -5.35 -2.07
CA ILE A 186 7.45 -5.33 -2.44
C ILE A 186 7.30 -4.45 -3.67
N LEU A 187 6.63 -4.94 -4.69
CA LEU A 187 6.26 -4.17 -5.86
C LEU A 187 4.79 -3.76 -5.78
N ALA A 188 4.47 -2.57 -6.27
CA ALA A 188 3.09 -2.08 -6.37
C ALA A 188 2.84 -1.51 -7.77
N ALA A 189 1.70 -1.87 -8.37
CA ALA A 189 1.31 -1.42 -9.69
C ALA A 189 -0.22 -1.52 -9.88
N HIS A 190 -0.73 -1.09 -11.03
CA HIS A 190 -2.16 -1.22 -11.32
C HIS A 190 -2.50 -2.57 -11.94
N PHE A 191 -1.93 -2.89 -13.11
CA PHE A 191 -2.23 -4.14 -13.80
C PHE A 191 -1.61 -5.36 -13.12
N PRO A 192 -2.36 -6.47 -12.94
CA PRO A 192 -1.77 -7.76 -12.60
C PRO A 192 -0.79 -8.22 -13.68
N ILE A 193 0.29 -8.87 -13.28
CA ILE A 193 1.17 -9.57 -14.23
C ILE A 193 0.36 -10.67 -14.90
N PHE A 194 -0.32 -11.50 -14.11
CA PHE A 194 -1.29 -12.51 -14.50
C PHE A 194 -2.38 -12.58 -13.43
N THR A 195 -3.51 -13.22 -13.72
CA THR A 195 -4.66 -13.30 -12.80
C THR A 195 -4.74 -14.65 -12.09
N VAL A 196 -4.45 -15.74 -12.78
CA VAL A 196 -4.52 -17.12 -12.24
C VAL A 196 -3.20 -17.86 -12.44
N THR A 197 -2.69 -17.92 -13.68
CA THR A 197 -1.42 -18.58 -14.00
C THR A 197 -0.59 -17.74 -14.98
N PRO A 198 0.75 -17.83 -14.90
CA PRO A 198 1.62 -17.04 -15.77
C PRO A 198 1.42 -17.31 -17.27
N ASP A 199 1.02 -18.50 -17.63
CA ASP A 199 0.81 -18.96 -19.01
C ASP A 199 -0.62 -18.79 -19.52
N GLU A 200 -1.51 -18.17 -18.73
CA GLU A 200 -2.90 -17.89 -19.15
C GLU A 200 -2.94 -17.02 -20.41
N PRO A 201 -4.01 -17.08 -21.22
CA PRO A 201 -4.16 -16.21 -22.39
C PRO A 201 -4.01 -14.72 -22.02
N GLU A 202 -3.48 -13.95 -22.97
CA GLU A 202 -3.52 -12.49 -22.87
C GLU A 202 -4.97 -12.01 -22.96
N THR A 203 -5.37 -11.15 -22.04
CA THR A 203 -6.69 -10.55 -21.96
C THR A 203 -6.59 -9.05 -21.62
N TYR A 204 -7.72 -8.40 -21.46
CA TYR A 204 -7.77 -7.03 -20.91
C TYR A 204 -7.19 -6.96 -19.50
N GLU A 205 -7.36 -8.01 -18.71
CA GLU A 205 -7.11 -8.06 -17.28
C GLU A 205 -5.64 -8.25 -16.88
N ASN A 206 -4.78 -8.70 -17.81
CA ASN A 206 -3.40 -9.06 -17.49
C ASN A 206 -2.38 -8.46 -18.46
N LEU A 207 -1.09 -8.54 -18.16
CA LEU A 207 -0.06 -8.08 -19.06
C LEU A 207 0.09 -9.00 -20.30
N PRO A 208 0.56 -8.47 -21.46
CA PRO A 208 0.93 -9.28 -22.62
C PRO A 208 1.97 -10.35 -22.25
N LEU A 209 1.86 -11.56 -22.84
CA LEU A 209 2.70 -12.69 -22.47
C LEU A 209 4.22 -12.39 -22.56
N PRO A 210 4.76 -11.73 -23.59
CA PRO A 210 6.19 -11.38 -23.61
C PRO A 210 6.58 -10.43 -22.45
N MET A 211 5.68 -9.54 -22.04
CA MET A 211 5.92 -8.64 -20.91
C MET A 211 5.88 -9.39 -19.59
N ARG A 212 4.98 -10.35 -19.41
CA ARG A 212 4.95 -11.22 -18.22
C ARG A 212 6.28 -11.93 -18.04
N GLU A 213 6.74 -12.65 -19.06
CA GLU A 213 8.01 -13.39 -19.03
C GLU A 213 9.18 -12.46 -18.68
N LYS A 214 9.24 -11.29 -19.33
CA LYS A 214 10.29 -10.29 -19.12
C LYS A 214 10.32 -9.77 -17.68
N TYR A 215 9.18 -9.35 -17.14
CA TYR A 215 9.09 -8.74 -15.80
C TYR A 215 9.17 -9.77 -14.69
N MET A 216 8.59 -10.96 -14.85
CA MET A 216 8.73 -12.05 -13.89
C MET A 216 10.17 -12.51 -13.74
N ALA A 217 10.90 -12.65 -14.85
CA ALA A 217 12.35 -12.96 -14.81
C ALA A 217 13.15 -11.86 -14.08
N LEU A 218 12.76 -10.59 -14.23
CA LEU A 218 13.36 -9.48 -13.49
C LEU A 218 13.07 -9.59 -11.98
N PHE A 219 11.84 -9.89 -11.60
CA PHE A 219 11.43 -10.02 -10.19
C PHE A 219 12.16 -11.18 -9.51
N GLU A 220 12.25 -12.33 -10.17
CA GLU A 220 12.99 -13.50 -9.69
C GLU A 220 14.50 -13.21 -9.54
N LYS A 221 15.10 -12.54 -10.53
CA LYS A 221 16.52 -12.15 -10.51
C LYS A 221 16.88 -11.33 -9.28
N TYR A 222 15.99 -10.46 -8.83
CA TYR A 222 16.26 -9.55 -7.73
C TYR A 222 15.62 -9.97 -6.40
N GLY A 223 14.91 -11.10 -6.37
CA GLY A 223 14.34 -11.65 -5.14
C GLY A 223 13.17 -10.83 -4.62
N VAL A 224 12.23 -10.45 -5.49
CA VAL A 224 10.98 -9.81 -5.09
C VAL A 224 10.15 -10.80 -4.26
N ASP A 225 9.58 -10.34 -3.15
CA ASP A 225 8.76 -11.17 -2.27
C ASP A 225 7.28 -11.09 -2.63
N THR A 226 6.78 -9.89 -2.94
CA THR A 226 5.35 -9.66 -3.15
C THR A 226 5.12 -8.65 -4.27
N TYR A 227 4.13 -8.92 -5.11
CA TYR A 227 3.61 -8.02 -6.13
C TYR A 227 2.16 -7.67 -5.81
N LEU A 228 1.86 -6.39 -5.62
CA LEU A 228 0.54 -5.86 -5.32
C LEU A 228 -0.06 -5.21 -6.58
N ALA A 229 -1.29 -5.59 -6.92
CA ALA A 229 -2.03 -5.05 -8.05
C ALA A 229 -3.47 -4.69 -7.69
N GLY A 230 -4.18 -4.05 -8.63
CA GLY A 230 -5.60 -3.76 -8.61
C GLY A 230 -6.29 -4.24 -9.89
N HIS A 231 -7.08 -3.36 -10.54
CA HIS A 231 -7.67 -3.54 -11.86
C HIS A 231 -8.81 -4.56 -11.95
N GLN A 232 -8.74 -5.66 -11.20
CA GLN A 232 -9.69 -6.77 -11.31
C GLN A 232 -11.00 -6.54 -10.58
N HIS A 233 -11.04 -5.60 -9.65
CA HIS A 233 -12.18 -5.38 -8.77
C HIS A 233 -12.64 -6.65 -8.04
N LYS A 234 -11.69 -7.56 -7.79
CA LYS A 234 -11.83 -8.81 -7.06
C LYS A 234 -10.55 -9.11 -6.29
N CYS A 235 -10.68 -9.60 -5.07
CA CYS A 235 -9.56 -10.16 -4.33
C CYS A 235 -9.11 -11.47 -4.97
N MET A 236 -7.91 -11.48 -5.49
CA MET A 236 -7.30 -12.65 -6.10
C MET A 236 -5.85 -12.78 -5.63
N GLY A 237 -5.30 -13.97 -5.73
CA GLY A 237 -3.90 -14.18 -5.39
C GLY A 237 -3.35 -15.48 -5.94
N ALA A 238 -2.07 -15.47 -6.22
CA ALA A 238 -1.33 -16.64 -6.65
C ALA A 238 0.09 -16.59 -6.09
N LYS A 239 0.71 -17.76 -5.93
CA LYS A 239 2.13 -17.85 -5.62
C LYS A 239 2.86 -18.51 -6.78
N HIS A 240 3.89 -17.84 -7.30
CA HIS A 240 4.71 -18.38 -8.38
C HIS A 240 6.19 -18.07 -8.12
N ASN A 241 7.04 -19.10 -8.23
CA ASN A 241 8.51 -19.02 -8.03
C ASN A 241 8.94 -18.28 -6.75
N GLY A 242 8.17 -18.47 -5.66
CA GLY A 242 8.44 -17.85 -4.36
C GLY A 242 7.83 -16.47 -4.16
N ILE A 243 7.34 -15.83 -5.21
CA ILE A 243 6.72 -14.50 -5.19
C ILE A 243 5.21 -14.63 -4.94
N ASP A 244 4.68 -13.85 -4.02
CA ASP A 244 3.25 -13.73 -3.77
C ASP A 244 2.67 -12.61 -4.67
N TYR A 245 1.77 -12.98 -5.59
CA TYR A 245 1.02 -12.06 -6.44
C TYR A 245 -0.34 -11.82 -5.80
N VAL A 246 -0.61 -10.60 -5.38
CA VAL A 246 -1.81 -10.20 -4.65
C VAL A 246 -2.55 -9.14 -5.46
N ILE A 247 -3.81 -9.40 -5.77
CA ILE A 247 -4.69 -8.48 -6.47
C ILE A 247 -5.74 -8.01 -5.46
N ALA A 248 -5.75 -6.72 -5.15
CA ALA A 248 -6.74 -6.11 -4.30
C ALA A 248 -8.07 -5.94 -5.06
N SER A 249 -9.18 -6.13 -4.37
CA SER A 249 -10.46 -5.69 -4.89
C SER A 249 -10.58 -4.16 -4.88
N ALA A 250 -11.56 -3.63 -5.58
CA ALA A 250 -11.78 -2.19 -5.69
C ALA A 250 -12.32 -1.58 -4.40
N LEU A 251 -11.92 -0.36 -4.12
CA LEU A 251 -12.64 0.46 -3.14
C LEU A 251 -14.01 0.90 -3.68
N GLY A 252 -14.10 1.24 -4.97
CA GLY A 252 -15.31 1.59 -5.68
C GLY A 252 -16.15 0.35 -6.06
N ARG A 253 -16.60 0.28 -7.33
CA ARG A 253 -17.47 -0.81 -7.79
C ARG A 253 -16.78 -2.16 -7.78
N GLN A 254 -17.42 -3.15 -7.15
CA GLN A 254 -17.00 -4.56 -7.20
C GLN A 254 -17.45 -5.22 -8.50
N LEU A 255 -16.62 -6.12 -9.05
CA LEU A 255 -16.97 -7.01 -10.17
C LEU A 255 -17.06 -8.47 -9.72
N GLY A 256 -17.14 -8.73 -8.42
CA GLY A 256 -17.32 -9.99 -7.74
C GLY A 256 -18.15 -9.83 -6.48
N ASP A 257 -18.03 -10.79 -5.57
CA ASP A 257 -18.78 -10.84 -4.30
C ASP A 257 -17.98 -10.24 -3.14
N ASP A 258 -16.88 -9.53 -3.42
CA ASP A 258 -16.06 -8.87 -2.42
C ASP A 258 -16.77 -7.64 -1.83
N ILE A 259 -16.29 -7.21 -0.67
CA ILE A 259 -16.74 -5.98 -0.03
C ILE A 259 -15.88 -4.80 -0.52
N HIS A 260 -16.42 -3.58 -0.45
CA HIS A 260 -15.65 -2.35 -0.67
C HIS A 260 -14.57 -2.20 0.39
N GLY A 261 -13.31 -2.00 0.01
CA GLY A 261 -12.25 -1.99 1.00
C GLY A 261 -10.87 -1.61 0.46
N TYR A 262 -9.88 -1.92 1.26
CA TYR A 262 -8.46 -1.67 1.00
C TYR A 262 -7.61 -2.80 1.60
N THR A 263 -6.35 -2.89 1.19
CA THR A 263 -5.42 -3.91 1.70
C THR A 263 -4.46 -3.29 2.72
N ILE A 264 -4.37 -3.88 3.90
CA ILE A 264 -3.30 -3.62 4.86
C ILE A 264 -2.14 -4.54 4.52
N VAL A 265 -0.95 -3.98 4.36
CA VAL A 265 0.28 -4.72 4.09
C VAL A 265 1.21 -4.54 5.28
N THR A 266 1.44 -5.61 6.02
CA THR A 266 2.29 -5.63 7.22
C THR A 266 3.58 -6.37 6.94
N VAL A 267 4.71 -5.85 7.43
CA VAL A 267 5.99 -6.54 7.37
C VAL A 267 6.43 -6.92 8.78
N GLU A 268 6.44 -8.22 9.03
CA GLU A 268 6.80 -8.79 10.34
C GLU A 268 7.85 -9.90 10.19
N ASN A 269 8.95 -9.80 10.91
CA ASN A 269 9.99 -10.82 10.95
C ASN A 269 10.49 -11.24 9.54
N GLY A 270 10.61 -10.26 8.63
CA GLY A 270 11.04 -10.49 7.25
C GLY A 270 9.98 -11.16 6.37
N ARG A 271 8.70 -11.13 6.75
CA ARG A 271 7.58 -11.65 5.97
C ARG A 271 6.59 -10.54 5.64
N VAL A 272 6.06 -10.60 4.45
CA VAL A 272 4.96 -9.72 4.01
C VAL A 272 3.64 -10.43 4.25
N LEU A 273 2.72 -9.75 4.94
CA LEU A 273 1.36 -10.22 5.21
C LEU A 273 0.39 -9.22 4.59
N THR A 274 -0.63 -9.70 3.92
CA THR A 274 -1.68 -8.88 3.31
C THR A 274 -3.04 -9.26 3.87
N GLU A 275 -3.82 -8.26 4.27
CA GLU A 275 -5.19 -8.45 4.76
C GLU A 275 -6.11 -7.44 4.07
N TYR A 276 -7.17 -7.92 3.43
CA TYR A 276 -8.17 -7.05 2.80
C TYR A 276 -9.24 -6.66 3.83
N MET A 277 -9.37 -5.36 4.07
CA MET A 277 -10.26 -4.77 5.07
C MET A 277 -11.44 -4.06 4.42
N GLY A 278 -12.65 -4.33 4.91
CA GLY A 278 -13.86 -3.65 4.45
C GLY A 278 -13.99 -2.24 5.02
N VAL A 279 -14.48 -1.31 4.19
CA VAL A 279 -14.84 0.05 4.62
C VAL A 279 -16.19 0.09 5.33
N GLU A 280 -17.11 -0.82 5.01
CA GLU A 280 -18.41 -0.89 5.67
C GLU A 280 -18.33 -1.76 6.92
N ASP A 281 -18.79 -1.19 8.05
CA ASP A 281 -18.95 -1.97 9.29
C ASP A 281 -19.93 -3.11 9.08
N LYS A 282 -19.47 -4.36 9.21
CA LYS A 282 -20.34 -5.55 9.28
C LYS A 282 -21.18 -5.58 10.58
N SER A 283 -21.16 -4.52 11.38
CA SER A 283 -21.86 -4.48 12.68
C SER A 283 -23.37 -4.22 12.61
N ASN A 284 -23.94 -4.09 11.40
CA ASN A 284 -25.36 -3.78 11.20
C ASN A 284 -26.10 -4.82 10.32
N ASN A 285 -25.83 -6.12 10.45
CA ASN A 285 -26.71 -7.17 9.97
C ASN A 285 -27.07 -8.14 11.07
#